data_f85b860d4aa8741ddf2bb107f46b47b3
#
_entry.id   f85b860d4aa8741ddf2bb107f46b47b3
#
_cell.length_a   1.000
_cell.length_b   1.000
_cell.length_c   1.000
_cell.angle_alpha   90.00
_cell.angle_beta   90.00
_cell.angle_gamma   90.00
#
_symmetry.space_group_name_H-M   'P 1'
#
loop_
_entity.id
_entity.type
_entity.pdbx_description
1 polymer ?
#
loop_
_entity_poly.entity_id
_entity_poly.type
_entity_poly.pdbx_seq_one_letter_code
_entity_poly.pdbx_strand_id
1 'polypeptide(L)'
;MFGIYHRMQVYSEGQLRQFSKQMRMQQVQQAFNQLAAAHKEEIMQLRRDKNRAALMELQDKLAAEAQQQVSADAGMTEEQQQIYSTLGGTPHLDGQYTVFGEVESGLDVVEMIQNSPTGRGDRPIDDIEMRMMIVE
;
A
#
# COMPACT_ATOMS: atom_id res chain seq x y z
N MET A 1 10.52 2.86 -0.46
CA MET A 1 10.93 3.25 0.91
C MET A 1 10.35 2.31 1.91
N PHE A 2 11.16 1.93 2.87
CA PHE A 2 10.85 0.88 3.82
C PHE A 2 10.30 1.54 5.08
N GLY A 3 9.02 1.30 5.39
CA GLY A 3 8.42 1.80 6.61
C GLY A 3 9.15 1.24 7.84
N ILE A 4 9.75 2.12 8.63
CA ILE A 4 10.53 1.78 9.82
C ILE A 4 9.63 1.35 11.01
N TYR A 5 8.32 1.22 10.80
CA TYR A 5 7.35 1.12 11.90
C TYR A 5 6.99 -0.29 12.37
N HIS A 6 7.56 -1.32 11.81
CA HIS A 6 7.39 -2.69 12.31
C HIS A 6 8.69 -3.45 12.18
N ARG A 7 8.97 -4.36 13.13
CA ARG A 7 10.09 -5.30 13.06
C ARG A 7 10.39 -5.60 11.60
N MET A 8 11.63 -5.43 11.16
CA MET A 8 12.06 -5.79 9.80
C MET A 8 11.70 -7.25 9.54
N GLN A 9 10.43 -7.49 9.25
CA GLN A 9 9.93 -8.81 8.95
C GLN A 9 10.30 -9.12 7.52
N VAL A 10 11.08 -10.15 7.36
CA VAL A 10 11.39 -10.72 6.05
C VAL A 10 10.18 -11.54 5.60
N TYR A 11 9.75 -11.34 4.36
CA TYR A 11 8.57 -11.98 3.81
C TYR A 11 8.97 -13.10 2.85
N SER A 12 8.25 -14.22 2.91
CA SER A 12 8.39 -15.27 1.92
C SER A 12 7.84 -14.82 0.56
N GLU A 13 8.33 -15.42 -0.51
CA GLU A 13 7.87 -15.15 -1.87
C GLU A 13 6.35 -15.30 -2.03
N GLY A 14 5.76 -16.30 -1.36
CA GLY A 14 4.32 -16.51 -1.36
C GLY A 14 3.53 -15.37 -0.70
N GLN A 15 4.04 -14.82 0.40
CA GLN A 15 3.44 -13.67 1.07
C GLN A 15 3.55 -12.41 0.20
N LEU A 16 4.70 -12.17 -0.45
CA LEU A 16 4.90 -11.03 -1.34
C LEU A 16 3.98 -11.10 -2.58
N ARG A 17 3.77 -12.29 -3.13
CA ARG A 17 2.79 -12.48 -4.22
C ARG A 17 1.35 -12.15 -3.78
N GLN A 18 0.98 -12.48 -2.54
CA GLN A 18 -0.34 -12.11 -2.01
C GLN A 18 -0.47 -10.60 -1.83
N PHE A 19 0.54 -9.93 -1.28
CA PHE A 19 0.56 -8.47 -1.17
C PHE A 19 0.47 -7.79 -2.54
N SER A 20 1.26 -8.24 -3.52
CA SER A 20 1.23 -7.72 -4.88
C SER A 20 -0.17 -7.85 -5.50
N LYS A 21 -0.81 -9.02 -5.34
CA LYS A 21 -2.18 -9.24 -5.80
C LYS A 21 -3.18 -8.30 -5.11
N GLN A 22 -3.04 -8.11 -3.80
CA GLN A 22 -3.91 -7.22 -3.02
C GLN A 22 -3.75 -5.75 -3.44
N MET A 23 -2.50 -5.29 -3.64
CA MET A 23 -2.23 -3.94 -4.15
C MET A 23 -2.87 -3.71 -5.52
N ARG A 24 -2.74 -4.67 -6.43
CA ARG A 24 -3.38 -4.60 -7.76
C ARG A 24 -4.91 -4.53 -7.65
N MET A 25 -5.51 -5.36 -6.82
CA MET A 25 -6.96 -5.32 -6.61
C MET A 25 -7.42 -3.97 -6.08
N GLN A 26 -6.65 -3.36 -5.18
CA GLN A 26 -6.94 -2.04 -4.63
C GLN A 26 -6.86 -0.94 -5.71
N GLN A 27 -5.88 -1.02 -6.60
CA GLN A 27 -5.76 -0.09 -7.74
C GLN A 27 -6.93 -0.24 -8.72
N VAL A 28 -7.34 -1.47 -9.03
CA VAL A 28 -8.53 -1.73 -9.87
C VAL A 28 -9.79 -1.17 -9.22
N GLN A 29 -9.94 -1.34 -7.91
CA GLN A 29 -11.08 -0.77 -7.18
C GLN A 29 -11.09 0.76 -7.20
N GLN A 30 -9.93 1.40 -7.08
CA GLN A 30 -9.81 2.86 -7.18
C GLN A 30 -10.16 3.34 -8.59
N ALA A 31 -9.66 2.69 -9.65
CA ALA A 31 -9.99 2.99 -11.03
C ALA A 31 -11.51 2.84 -11.28
N PHE A 32 -12.12 1.76 -10.80
CA PHE A 32 -13.56 1.56 -10.88
C PHE A 32 -14.35 2.68 -10.18
N ASN A 33 -13.95 3.08 -8.99
CA ASN A 33 -14.60 4.15 -8.25
C ASN A 33 -14.52 5.51 -8.99
N GLN A 34 -13.38 5.79 -9.64
CA GLN A 34 -13.21 7.00 -10.45
C GLN A 34 -14.11 6.96 -11.69
N LEU A 35 -14.18 5.84 -12.40
CA LEU A 35 -15.07 5.65 -13.54
C LEU A 35 -16.54 5.75 -13.13
N ALA A 36 -16.93 5.11 -12.03
CA ALA A 36 -18.28 5.20 -11.50
C ALA A 36 -18.65 6.63 -11.09
N ALA A 37 -17.72 7.41 -10.55
CA ALA A 37 -17.94 8.82 -10.24
C ALA A 37 -18.14 9.66 -11.51
N ALA A 38 -17.39 9.39 -12.59
CA ALA A 38 -17.55 10.05 -13.88
C ALA A 38 -18.91 9.74 -14.53
N HIS A 39 -19.45 8.53 -14.34
CA HIS A 39 -20.76 8.09 -14.85
C HIS A 39 -21.90 8.24 -13.83
N LYS A 40 -21.72 9.06 -12.79
CA LYS A 40 -22.67 9.19 -11.69
C LYS A 40 -24.10 9.56 -12.16
N GLU A 41 -24.21 10.49 -13.09
CA GLU A 41 -25.52 10.94 -13.60
C GLU A 41 -26.25 9.83 -14.36
N GLU A 42 -25.54 9.10 -15.22
CA GLU A 42 -26.06 7.96 -15.96
C GLU A 42 -26.52 6.83 -15.02
N ILE A 43 -25.70 6.51 -14.03
CA ILE A 43 -26.06 5.52 -13.00
C ILE A 43 -27.32 5.96 -12.23
N MET A 44 -27.42 7.22 -11.87
CA MET A 44 -28.60 7.75 -11.17
C MET A 44 -29.85 7.74 -12.06
N GLN A 45 -29.72 8.00 -13.35
CA GLN A 45 -30.82 7.95 -14.30
C GLN A 45 -31.33 6.50 -14.45
N LEU A 46 -30.44 5.55 -14.69
CA LEU A 46 -30.79 4.12 -14.81
C LEU A 46 -31.47 3.56 -13.55
N ARG A 47 -31.06 4.05 -12.37
CA ARG A 47 -31.72 3.70 -11.10
C ARG A 47 -33.13 4.28 -11.00
N ARG A 48 -33.35 5.54 -11.41
CA ARG A 48 -34.68 6.16 -11.47
C ARG A 48 -35.63 5.41 -12.40
N ASP A 49 -35.12 5.06 -13.57
CA ASP A 49 -35.85 4.32 -14.61
C ASP A 49 -36.07 2.83 -14.25
N LYS A 50 -35.49 2.38 -13.12
CA LYS A 50 -35.51 0.98 -12.65
C LYS A 50 -34.97 -0.01 -13.69
N ASN A 51 -34.12 0.47 -14.60
CA ASN A 51 -33.53 -0.33 -15.65
C ASN A 51 -32.32 -1.12 -15.12
N ARG A 52 -32.60 -2.24 -14.45
CA ARG A 52 -31.57 -3.09 -13.84
C ARG A 52 -30.61 -3.71 -14.85
N ALA A 53 -31.14 -4.09 -16.03
CA ALA A 53 -30.32 -4.72 -17.06
C ALA A 53 -29.23 -3.76 -17.58
N ALA A 54 -29.60 -2.54 -17.94
CA ALA A 54 -28.64 -1.53 -18.40
C ALA A 54 -27.68 -1.10 -17.26
N LEU A 55 -28.15 -1.07 -16.00
CA LEU A 55 -27.27 -0.78 -14.86
C LEU A 55 -26.18 -1.85 -14.67
N MET A 56 -26.55 -3.13 -14.80
CA MET A 56 -25.58 -4.23 -14.72
C MET A 56 -24.59 -4.19 -15.90
N GLU A 57 -25.08 -3.96 -17.10
CA GLU A 57 -24.21 -3.83 -18.29
C GLU A 57 -23.22 -2.69 -18.15
N LEU A 58 -23.65 -1.53 -17.64
CA LEU A 58 -22.77 -0.42 -17.35
C LEU A 58 -21.72 -0.77 -16.28
N GLN A 59 -22.13 -1.44 -15.20
CA GLN A 59 -21.20 -1.87 -14.15
C GLN A 59 -20.15 -2.85 -14.69
N ASP A 60 -20.56 -3.81 -15.48
CA ASP A 60 -19.64 -4.78 -16.10
C ASP A 60 -18.65 -4.11 -17.05
N LYS A 61 -19.13 -3.14 -17.85
CA LYS A 61 -18.29 -2.30 -18.71
C LYS A 61 -17.26 -1.51 -17.92
N LEU A 62 -17.70 -0.81 -16.88
CA LEU A 62 -16.78 -0.01 -16.03
C LEU A 62 -15.79 -0.90 -15.29
N ALA A 63 -16.18 -2.09 -14.85
CA ALA A 63 -15.29 -3.06 -14.22
C ALA A 63 -14.22 -3.57 -15.20
N ALA A 64 -14.60 -3.88 -16.44
CA ALA A 64 -13.66 -4.29 -17.48
C ALA A 64 -12.69 -3.17 -17.84
N GLU A 65 -13.18 -1.94 -17.96
CA GLU A 65 -12.36 -0.75 -18.21
C GLU A 65 -11.38 -0.47 -17.09
N ALA A 66 -11.80 -0.57 -15.84
CA ALA A 66 -10.93 -0.42 -14.67
C ALA A 66 -9.81 -1.47 -14.67
N GLN A 67 -10.11 -2.71 -15.04
CA GLN A 67 -9.10 -3.76 -15.17
C GLN A 67 -8.10 -3.50 -16.32
N GLN A 68 -8.54 -2.88 -17.41
CA GLN A 68 -7.67 -2.51 -18.52
C GLN A 68 -6.79 -1.31 -18.20
N GLN A 69 -7.27 -0.35 -17.42
CA GLN A 69 -6.49 0.82 -17.00
C GLN A 69 -5.35 0.45 -16.05
N VAL A 70 -5.54 -0.61 -15.27
CA VAL A 70 -4.50 -1.11 -14.35
C VAL A 70 -3.64 -2.13 -15.09
N SER A 71 -2.36 -1.79 -15.31
CA SER A 71 -1.44 -2.65 -16.02
C SER A 71 -1.31 -4.06 -15.41
N ALA A 72 -0.92 -5.03 -16.22
CA ALA A 72 -0.67 -6.39 -15.73
C ALA A 72 0.43 -6.43 -14.65
N ASP A 73 1.38 -5.49 -14.75
CA ASP A 73 2.51 -5.35 -13.82
C ASP A 73 2.18 -4.46 -12.60
N ALA A 74 0.92 -4.03 -12.47
CA ALA A 74 0.47 -3.29 -11.31
C ALA A 74 0.53 -4.17 -10.05
N GLY A 75 1.37 -3.79 -9.13
CA GLY A 75 1.66 -4.55 -7.93
C GLY A 75 3.07 -4.23 -7.44
N MET A 76 3.67 -5.16 -6.73
CA MET A 76 5.08 -5.02 -6.33
C MET A 76 6.02 -5.23 -7.51
N THR A 77 7.00 -4.34 -7.64
CA THR A 77 8.12 -4.53 -8.58
C THR A 77 9.03 -5.66 -8.13
N GLU A 78 9.83 -6.22 -9.04
CA GLU A 78 10.83 -7.24 -8.69
C GLU A 78 11.83 -6.72 -7.65
N GLU A 79 12.23 -5.46 -7.77
CA GLU A 79 13.12 -4.80 -6.82
C GLU A 79 12.50 -4.73 -5.42
N GLN A 80 11.24 -4.33 -5.30
CA GLN A 80 10.49 -4.33 -4.03
C GLN A 80 10.40 -5.74 -3.45
N GLN A 81 10.09 -6.74 -4.28
CA GLN A 81 10.03 -8.13 -3.83
C GLN A 81 11.38 -8.62 -3.28
N GLN A 82 12.47 -8.28 -3.96
CA GLN A 82 13.82 -8.63 -3.52
C GLN A 82 14.17 -7.97 -2.18
N ILE A 83 13.85 -6.70 -2.02
CA ILE A 83 14.12 -5.96 -0.78
C ILE A 83 13.31 -6.53 0.38
N TYR A 84 12.02 -6.74 0.22
CA TYR A 84 11.18 -7.30 1.28
C TYR A 84 11.49 -8.76 1.61
N SER A 85 12.10 -9.51 0.68
CA SER A 85 12.56 -10.88 0.93
C SER A 85 13.93 -10.97 1.61
N THR A 86 14.73 -9.88 1.58
CA THR A 86 16.10 -9.86 2.12
C THR A 86 16.23 -8.97 3.35
N LEU A 87 15.88 -7.70 3.21
CA LEU A 87 15.97 -6.69 4.27
C LEU A 87 14.70 -6.63 5.12
N GLY A 88 13.57 -7.04 4.57
CA GLY A 88 12.27 -6.92 5.22
C GLY A 88 11.67 -5.52 5.07
N GLY A 89 10.61 -5.26 5.83
CA GLY A 89 9.92 -3.96 5.82
C GLY A 89 8.41 -4.07 6.03
N THR A 90 7.66 -3.08 5.53
CA THR A 90 6.22 -2.95 5.72
C THR A 90 5.47 -2.73 4.40
N PRO A 91 5.38 -3.75 3.54
CA PRO A 91 4.82 -3.62 2.20
C PRO A 91 3.36 -3.12 2.17
N HIS A 92 2.62 -3.28 3.26
CA HIS A 92 1.24 -2.82 3.38
C HIS A 92 1.11 -1.28 3.49
N LEU A 93 2.20 -0.57 3.74
CA LEU A 93 2.22 0.90 3.80
C LEU A 93 2.58 1.55 2.45
N ASP A 94 3.11 0.76 1.50
CA ASP A 94 3.50 1.27 0.20
C ASP A 94 2.32 1.86 -0.57
N GLY A 95 2.50 3.05 -1.09
CA GLY A 95 1.47 3.77 -1.84
C GLY A 95 0.32 4.37 -1.01
N GLN A 96 0.31 4.15 0.31
CA GLN A 96 -0.72 4.70 1.21
C GLN A 96 -0.23 5.90 2.03
N TYR A 97 1.08 6.02 2.18
CA TYR A 97 1.70 7.06 2.99
C TYR A 97 2.73 7.84 2.19
N THR A 98 2.87 9.13 2.53
CA THR A 98 3.89 9.99 1.94
C THR A 98 5.25 9.68 2.52
N VAL A 99 6.20 9.42 1.64
CA VAL A 99 7.60 9.27 1.97
C VAL A 99 8.22 10.66 2.18
N PHE A 100 8.86 10.89 3.32
CA PHE A 100 9.47 12.18 3.65
C PHE A 100 10.97 12.10 3.97
N GLY A 101 11.54 10.89 4.01
CA GLY A 101 12.96 10.69 4.27
C GLY A 101 13.35 9.22 4.12
N GLU A 102 14.64 8.97 4.03
CA GLU A 102 15.24 7.63 4.01
C GLU A 102 16.44 7.57 4.94
N VAL A 103 16.80 6.38 5.37
CA VAL A 103 17.98 6.16 6.22
C VAL A 103 19.19 5.93 5.32
N GLU A 104 20.11 6.90 5.28
CA GLU A 104 21.35 6.79 4.49
C GLU A 104 22.36 5.83 5.13
N SER A 105 22.44 5.81 6.46
CA SER A 105 23.37 4.96 7.21
C SER A 105 22.84 4.68 8.61
N GLY A 106 23.33 3.61 9.24
CA GLY A 106 22.94 3.26 10.61
C GLY A 106 21.67 2.42 10.71
N LEU A 107 21.39 1.55 9.74
CA LEU A 107 20.26 0.60 9.80
C LEU A 107 20.35 -0.33 11.01
N ASP A 108 21.54 -0.68 11.46
CA ASP A 108 21.83 -1.42 12.68
C ASP A 108 21.34 -0.68 13.94
N VAL A 109 21.48 0.65 13.97
CA VAL A 109 20.96 1.49 15.05
C VAL A 109 19.43 1.51 15.04
N VAL A 110 18.82 1.60 13.86
CA VAL A 110 17.37 1.50 13.70
C VAL A 110 16.86 0.15 14.21
N GLU A 111 17.57 -0.94 13.89
CA GLU A 111 17.23 -2.28 14.37
C GLU A 111 17.34 -2.38 15.89
N MET A 112 18.36 -1.80 16.51
CA MET A 112 18.47 -1.74 17.96
C MET A 112 17.31 -0.98 18.60
N ILE A 113 16.91 0.17 18.02
CA ILE A 113 15.79 0.97 18.53
C ILE A 113 14.48 0.18 18.45
N GLN A 114 14.18 -0.45 17.31
CA GLN A 114 12.93 -1.17 17.14
C GLN A 114 12.84 -2.46 18.00
N ASN A 115 13.98 -3.03 18.38
CA ASN A 115 14.05 -4.21 19.27
C ASN A 115 14.14 -3.84 20.75
N SER A 116 14.12 -2.54 21.10
CA SER A 116 14.12 -2.10 22.49
C SER A 116 12.93 -2.67 23.25
N PRO A 117 13.12 -3.14 24.50
CA PRO A 117 12.01 -3.60 25.32
C PRO A 117 10.99 -2.48 25.54
N THR A 118 9.72 -2.77 25.33
CA THR A 118 8.64 -1.83 25.48
C THR A 118 7.70 -2.20 26.62
N GLY A 119 7.12 -1.20 27.25
CA GLY A 119 6.08 -1.32 28.25
C GLY A 119 4.68 -1.09 27.66
N ARG A 120 3.77 -0.55 28.48
CA ARG A 120 2.39 -0.25 28.08
C ARG A 120 2.38 0.83 26.99
N GLY A 121 1.64 0.56 25.90
CA GLY A 121 1.48 1.49 24.77
C GLY A 121 2.73 1.58 23.89
N ASP A 122 3.49 0.49 23.82
CA ASP A 122 4.71 0.36 22.99
C ASP A 122 5.80 1.41 23.31
N ARG A 123 5.73 2.02 24.50
CA ARG A 123 6.76 2.94 24.96
C ARG A 123 8.01 2.15 25.39
N PRO A 124 9.23 2.50 24.93
CA PRO A 124 10.46 1.93 25.43
C PRO A 124 10.56 2.03 26.95
N ILE A 125 11.05 0.95 27.61
CA ILE A 125 11.25 0.93 29.08
C ILE A 125 12.36 1.87 29.46
N ASP A 126 13.46 1.85 28.70
CA ASP A 126 14.59 2.75 28.85
C ASP A 126 14.45 3.89 27.83
N ASP A 127 14.77 5.11 28.26
CA ASP A 127 14.65 6.28 27.40
C ASP A 127 15.70 6.21 26.27
N ILE A 128 15.26 6.49 25.04
CA ILE A 128 16.11 6.57 23.85
C ILE A 128 16.38 8.05 23.57
N GLU A 129 17.62 8.46 23.80
CA GLU A 129 18.04 9.83 23.51
C GLU A 129 18.31 10.03 22.01
N MET A 130 17.77 11.10 21.47
CA MET A 130 17.97 11.49 20.07
C MET A 130 18.44 12.93 19.97
N ARG A 131 19.43 13.19 19.12
CA ARG A 131 19.90 14.54 18.79
C ARG A 131 19.69 14.79 17.31
N MET A 132 19.07 15.92 16.98
CA MET A 132 18.90 16.37 15.60
C MET A 132 19.86 17.50 15.28
N MET A 133 20.48 17.41 14.10
CA MET A 133 21.34 18.44 13.55
C MET A 133 21.00 18.63 12.08
N ILE A 134 21.09 19.89 11.62
CA ILE A 134 21.03 20.19 10.18
C ILE A 134 22.43 19.92 9.62
N VAL A 135 22.51 19.11 8.58
CA VAL A 135 23.73 18.85 7.82
C VAL A 135 23.67 19.71 6.56
N GLU A 136 24.64 20.65 6.41
CA GLU A 136 24.77 21.50 5.22
C GLU A 136 25.56 20.78 4.13
#